data_83b915d263d2bb4f903bfe12de7d874e
#
_entry.id   83b915d263d2bb4f903bfe12de7d874e
#
_cell.length_a   1.000
_cell.length_b   1.000
_cell.length_c   1.000
_cell.angle_alpha   90.00
_cell.angle_beta   90.00
_cell.angle_gamma   90.00
#
_symmetry.space_group_name_H-M   'P 1'
#
loop_
_entity.id
_entity.type
_entity.pdbx_description
1 polymer ?
#
loop_
_entity_poly.entity_id
_entity_poly.type
_entity_poly.pdbx_seq_one_letter_code
_entity_poly.pdbx_strand_id
1 'polypeptide(L)'
;MGHGGDVIAELMTDHEEVEELFANIEEIPSGDARRKMYADQVTMELVRHSVAEEAYLYPAVRKHVPNGDGIADKELGDHAAAERIMKELEGCDAGHPRFDELITKLMTEIRSHVNDEENNLFPRLKQACSTEMLENLGDKVRQAKKTAPTRPHPSAPDKPPANKLLAPGVGLVDRFRDAMSGRGKEPS
;
A
#
# COMPACT_ATOMS: atom_id res chain seq x y z
N MET A 1 -8.71 -7.31 -12.66
CA MET A 1 -7.94 -6.79 -13.83
C MET A 1 -6.48 -7.20 -13.69
N GLY A 2 -5.63 -7.15 -14.72
CA GLY A 2 -4.20 -7.48 -14.59
C GLY A 2 -3.34 -6.21 -14.54
N HIS A 3 -2.16 -6.31 -13.96
CA HIS A 3 -1.20 -5.21 -13.95
C HIS A 3 -0.85 -4.71 -15.35
N GLY A 4 -0.78 -3.40 -15.53
CA GLY A 4 -0.49 -2.73 -16.79
C GLY A 4 -1.41 -1.53 -17.05
N GLY A 5 -1.23 -0.90 -18.20
CA GLY A 5 -1.98 0.30 -18.55
C GLY A 5 -1.48 1.57 -17.84
N ASP A 6 -2.38 2.51 -17.63
CA ASP A 6 -2.09 3.76 -16.95
C ASP A 6 -2.00 3.60 -15.41
N VAL A 7 -1.63 4.67 -14.71
CA VAL A 7 -1.46 4.64 -13.26
C VAL A 7 -2.74 4.28 -12.51
N ILE A 8 -3.90 4.71 -13.00
CA ILE A 8 -5.19 4.45 -12.35
C ILE A 8 -5.54 2.96 -12.47
N ALA A 9 -5.37 2.37 -13.66
CA ALA A 9 -5.62 0.94 -13.87
C ALA A 9 -4.69 0.07 -13.02
N GLU A 10 -3.41 0.46 -12.88
CA GLU A 10 -2.44 -0.24 -12.03
C GLU A 10 -2.84 -0.22 -10.55
N LEU A 11 -3.19 0.97 -10.02
CA LEU A 11 -3.54 1.12 -8.62
C LEU A 11 -4.88 0.48 -8.28
N MET A 12 -5.87 0.55 -9.15
CA MET A 12 -7.14 -0.18 -8.98
C MET A 12 -6.94 -1.69 -8.94
N THR A 13 -5.99 -2.23 -9.71
CA THR A 13 -5.63 -3.65 -9.61
C THR A 13 -5.03 -3.98 -8.24
N ASP A 14 -4.18 -3.13 -7.69
CA ASP A 14 -3.63 -3.31 -6.34
C ASP A 14 -4.75 -3.31 -5.27
N HIS A 15 -5.74 -2.40 -5.40
CA HIS A 15 -6.89 -2.33 -4.51
C HIS A 15 -7.72 -3.63 -4.53
N GLU A 16 -7.99 -4.16 -5.73
CA GLU A 16 -8.69 -5.45 -5.91
C GLU A 16 -7.92 -6.60 -5.25
N GLU A 17 -6.59 -6.68 -5.44
CA GLU A 17 -5.74 -7.72 -4.84
C GLU A 17 -5.71 -7.64 -3.31
N VAL A 18 -5.64 -6.44 -2.75
CA VAL A 18 -5.70 -6.24 -1.28
C VAL A 18 -7.07 -6.64 -0.73
N GLU A 19 -8.16 -6.30 -1.42
CA GLU A 19 -9.51 -6.69 -0.99
C GLU A 19 -9.72 -8.21 -1.06
N GLU A 20 -9.15 -8.91 -2.06
CA GLU A 20 -9.14 -10.38 -2.10
C GLU A 20 -8.40 -10.98 -0.90
N LEU A 21 -7.27 -10.40 -0.50
CA LEU A 21 -6.53 -10.83 0.69
C LEU A 21 -7.33 -10.58 1.97
N PHE A 22 -8.04 -9.45 2.07
CA PHE A 22 -8.93 -9.17 3.19
C PHE A 22 -10.10 -10.18 3.27
N ALA A 23 -10.72 -10.50 2.15
CA ALA A 23 -11.77 -11.52 2.09
C ALA A 23 -11.26 -12.88 2.58
N ASN A 24 -10.05 -13.29 2.18
CA ASN A 24 -9.44 -14.53 2.69
C ASN A 24 -9.25 -14.50 4.22
N ILE A 25 -8.87 -13.35 4.80
CA ILE A 25 -8.75 -13.23 6.27
C ILE A 25 -10.12 -13.35 6.94
N GLU A 26 -11.16 -12.73 6.37
CA GLU A 26 -12.52 -12.75 6.91
C GLU A 26 -13.15 -14.15 6.90
N GLU A 27 -12.81 -14.99 5.92
CA GLU A 27 -13.28 -16.38 5.81
C GLU A 27 -12.61 -17.35 6.80
N ILE A 28 -11.45 -17.01 7.33
CA ILE A 28 -10.64 -17.89 8.20
C ILE A 28 -11.02 -17.63 9.67
N PRO A 29 -11.24 -18.70 10.47
CA PRO A 29 -11.55 -18.55 11.90
C PRO A 29 -10.49 -17.79 12.68
N SER A 30 -10.91 -17.03 13.69
CA SER A 30 -10.01 -16.33 14.61
C SER A 30 -9.00 -17.29 15.26
N GLY A 31 -7.74 -16.85 15.36
CA GLY A 31 -6.64 -17.64 15.93
C GLY A 31 -5.94 -18.59 14.97
N ASP A 32 -6.46 -18.82 13.77
CA ASP A 32 -5.79 -19.64 12.74
C ASP A 32 -4.56 -18.91 12.19
N ALA A 33 -3.42 -19.61 12.15
CA ALA A 33 -2.14 -19.04 11.69
C ALA A 33 -2.17 -18.51 10.25
N ARG A 34 -3.05 -19.03 9.39
CA ARG A 34 -3.23 -18.54 8.02
C ARG A 34 -3.68 -17.09 7.97
N ARG A 35 -4.41 -16.60 8.97
CA ARG A 35 -4.78 -15.17 9.07
C ARG A 35 -3.55 -14.28 9.17
N LYS A 36 -2.52 -14.71 9.93
CA LYS A 36 -1.25 -13.96 10.02
C LYS A 36 -0.50 -13.96 8.68
N MET A 37 -0.49 -15.09 7.98
CA MET A 37 0.11 -15.18 6.65
C MET A 37 -0.52 -14.18 5.68
N TYR A 38 -1.86 -14.12 5.60
CA TYR A 38 -2.55 -13.16 4.74
C TYR A 38 -2.38 -11.71 5.21
N ALA A 39 -2.37 -11.44 6.52
CA ALA A 39 -2.07 -10.11 7.06
C ALA A 39 -0.66 -9.63 6.69
N ASP A 40 0.31 -10.54 6.66
CA ASP A 40 1.66 -10.25 6.19
C ASP A 40 1.70 -9.95 4.68
N GLN A 41 0.94 -10.69 3.86
CA GLN A 41 0.80 -10.43 2.42
C GLN A 41 0.14 -9.06 2.18
N VAL A 42 -0.98 -8.77 2.85
CA VAL A 42 -1.62 -7.44 2.82
C VAL A 42 -0.62 -6.34 3.16
N THR A 43 0.14 -6.50 4.24
CA THR A 43 1.13 -5.51 4.66
C THR A 43 2.20 -5.30 3.58
N MET A 44 2.68 -6.36 2.94
CA MET A 44 3.67 -6.25 1.87
C MET A 44 3.13 -5.49 0.66
N GLU A 45 1.92 -5.77 0.23
CA GLU A 45 1.31 -5.10 -0.91
C GLU A 45 0.98 -3.63 -0.59
N LEU A 46 0.38 -3.34 0.56
CA LEU A 46 0.08 -1.97 0.98
C LEU A 46 1.34 -1.10 1.11
N VAL A 47 2.43 -1.61 1.67
CA VAL A 47 3.70 -0.84 1.78
C VAL A 47 4.27 -0.54 0.40
N ARG A 48 4.26 -1.50 -0.53
CA ARG A 48 4.74 -1.28 -1.91
C ARG A 48 3.89 -0.25 -2.64
N HIS A 49 2.59 -0.37 -2.51
CA HIS A 49 1.59 0.52 -3.08
C HIS A 49 1.79 1.96 -2.58
N SER A 50 1.73 2.17 -1.26
CA SER A 50 1.88 3.49 -0.65
C SER A 50 3.20 4.18 -1.02
N VAL A 51 4.33 3.46 -0.98
CA VAL A 51 5.64 4.01 -1.36
C VAL A 51 5.66 4.46 -2.84
N ALA A 52 5.01 3.72 -3.73
CA ALA A 52 4.95 4.08 -5.14
C ALA A 52 4.08 5.32 -5.38
N GLU A 53 2.96 5.45 -4.67
CA GLU A 53 2.08 6.62 -4.74
C GLU A 53 2.73 7.88 -4.18
N GLU A 54 3.36 7.78 -3.02
CA GLU A 54 4.11 8.87 -2.39
C GLU A 54 5.26 9.35 -3.27
N ALA A 55 5.89 8.42 -4.00
CA ALA A 55 6.98 8.76 -4.90
C ALA A 55 6.51 9.40 -6.22
N TYR A 56 5.36 9.03 -6.76
CA TYR A 56 4.99 9.39 -8.14
C TYR A 56 3.56 9.91 -8.29
N LEU A 57 2.56 9.31 -7.65
CA LEU A 57 1.16 9.72 -7.79
C LEU A 57 0.91 11.08 -7.11
N TYR A 58 1.18 11.19 -5.82
CA TYR A 58 0.89 12.40 -5.07
C TYR A 58 1.68 13.64 -5.52
N PRO A 59 2.94 13.53 -5.95
CA PRO A 59 3.62 14.64 -6.64
C PRO A 59 2.93 15.09 -7.93
N ALA A 60 2.35 14.16 -8.71
CA ALA A 60 1.58 14.51 -9.89
C ALA A 60 0.24 15.16 -9.52
N VAL A 61 -0.44 14.65 -8.48
CA VAL A 61 -1.67 15.25 -7.93
C VAL A 61 -1.41 16.69 -7.49
N ARG A 62 -0.36 16.94 -6.71
CA ARG A 62 0.03 18.29 -6.27
C ARG A 62 0.24 19.24 -7.45
N LYS A 63 0.86 18.74 -8.51
CA LYS A 63 1.24 19.55 -9.66
C LYS A 63 0.07 19.86 -10.60
N HIS A 64 -0.84 18.93 -10.80
CA HIS A 64 -1.81 18.97 -11.89
C HIS A 64 -3.26 19.10 -11.45
N VAL A 65 -3.61 18.65 -10.23
CA VAL A 65 -4.99 18.64 -9.75
C VAL A 65 -5.29 19.94 -8.97
N PRO A 66 -6.42 20.61 -9.21
CA PRO A 66 -6.85 21.73 -8.37
C PRO A 66 -6.98 21.28 -6.90
N ASN A 67 -6.43 22.07 -5.97
CA ASN A 67 -6.30 21.73 -4.53
C ASN A 67 -5.49 20.44 -4.27
N GLY A 68 -4.57 20.10 -5.17
CA GLY A 68 -3.77 18.86 -5.10
C GLY A 68 -2.92 18.74 -3.85
N ASP A 69 -2.45 19.85 -3.26
CA ASP A 69 -1.70 19.82 -1.99
C ASP A 69 -2.55 19.28 -0.84
N GLY A 70 -3.78 19.80 -0.70
CA GLY A 70 -4.70 19.36 0.35
C GLY A 70 -5.12 17.89 0.20
N ILE A 71 -5.35 17.44 -1.06
CA ILE A 71 -5.67 16.06 -1.37
C ILE A 71 -4.47 15.16 -0.98
N ALA A 72 -3.30 15.45 -1.49
CA ALA A 72 -2.10 14.64 -1.23
C ALA A 72 -1.70 14.64 0.25
N ASP A 73 -1.89 15.73 1.00
CA ASP A 73 -1.60 15.75 2.44
C ASP A 73 -2.58 14.88 3.23
N LYS A 74 -3.85 14.80 2.81
CA LYS A 74 -4.84 13.88 3.40
C LYS A 74 -4.42 12.43 3.17
N GLU A 75 -4.13 12.04 1.93
CA GLU A 75 -3.75 10.66 1.59
C GLU A 75 -2.46 10.22 2.31
N LEU A 76 -1.46 11.09 2.41
CA LEU A 76 -0.26 10.84 3.22
C LEU A 76 -0.60 10.63 4.71
N GLY A 77 -1.59 11.34 5.23
CA GLY A 77 -2.08 11.14 6.60
C GLY A 77 -2.71 9.77 6.81
N ASP A 78 -3.50 9.31 5.84
CA ASP A 78 -4.14 8.00 5.85
C ASP A 78 -3.09 6.87 5.76
N HIS A 79 -2.09 7.00 4.87
CA HIS A 79 -0.95 6.09 4.79
C HIS A 79 -0.20 5.98 6.13
N ALA A 80 0.13 7.11 6.74
CA ALA A 80 0.82 7.12 8.03
C ALA A 80 -0.01 6.48 9.16
N ALA A 81 -1.35 6.56 9.10
CA ALA A 81 -2.23 5.89 10.04
C ALA A 81 -2.23 4.37 9.82
N ALA A 82 -2.41 3.93 8.57
CA ALA A 82 -2.37 2.52 8.18
C ALA A 82 -1.01 1.88 8.52
N GLU A 83 0.09 2.58 8.24
CA GLU A 83 1.45 2.07 8.49
C GLU A 83 1.72 1.81 9.97
N ARG A 84 1.20 2.65 10.87
CA ARG A 84 1.29 2.38 12.32
C ARG A 84 0.54 1.11 12.73
N ILE A 85 -0.64 0.87 12.14
CA ILE A 85 -1.41 -0.37 12.39
C ILE A 85 -0.65 -1.59 11.86
N MET A 86 -0.12 -1.51 10.63
CA MET A 86 0.69 -2.57 10.04
C MET A 86 1.93 -2.87 10.86
N LYS A 87 2.56 -1.85 11.46
CA LYS A 87 3.72 -2.03 12.35
C LYS A 87 3.36 -2.79 13.64
N GLU A 88 2.19 -2.54 14.20
CA GLU A 88 1.69 -3.31 15.35
C GLU A 88 1.33 -4.74 14.95
N LEU A 89 0.69 -4.95 13.78
CA LEU A 89 0.36 -6.28 13.24
C LEU A 89 1.62 -7.12 12.95
N GLU A 90 2.72 -6.50 12.55
CA GLU A 90 4.00 -7.20 12.30
C GLU A 90 4.46 -8.01 13.51
N GLY A 91 4.27 -7.48 14.71
CA GLY A 91 4.63 -8.12 15.98
C GLY A 91 3.51 -8.93 16.64
N CYS A 92 2.38 -9.14 15.95
CA CYS A 92 1.17 -9.74 16.53
C CYS A 92 0.83 -11.05 15.81
N ASP A 93 0.82 -12.16 16.54
CA ASP A 93 0.39 -13.46 16.01
C ASP A 93 -1.13 -13.55 15.94
N ALA A 94 -1.67 -14.40 15.04
CA ALA A 94 -3.11 -14.58 14.83
C ALA A 94 -3.89 -15.01 16.09
N GLY A 95 -3.23 -15.71 17.03
CA GLY A 95 -3.80 -16.09 18.31
C GLY A 95 -3.76 -14.99 19.39
N HIS A 96 -3.12 -13.85 19.11
CA HIS A 96 -3.04 -12.77 20.08
C HIS A 96 -4.37 -12.00 20.13
N PRO A 97 -4.92 -11.66 21.32
CA PRO A 97 -6.23 -10.99 21.43
C PRO A 97 -6.38 -9.68 20.64
N ARG A 98 -5.28 -8.95 20.44
CA ARG A 98 -5.28 -7.70 19.65
C ARG A 98 -5.25 -7.88 18.14
N PHE A 99 -5.00 -9.10 17.65
CA PHE A 99 -4.87 -9.32 16.20
C PHE A 99 -6.16 -8.97 15.45
N ASP A 100 -7.30 -9.45 15.92
CA ASP A 100 -8.59 -9.21 15.28
C ASP A 100 -9.00 -7.73 15.33
N GLU A 101 -8.68 -7.03 16.42
CA GLU A 101 -8.90 -5.59 16.52
C GLU A 101 -8.05 -4.81 15.49
N LEU A 102 -6.76 -5.14 15.41
CA LEU A 102 -5.82 -4.47 14.50
C LEU A 102 -6.16 -4.72 13.04
N ILE A 103 -6.50 -5.97 12.68
CA ILE A 103 -6.83 -6.29 11.29
C ILE A 103 -8.15 -5.65 10.87
N THR A 104 -9.17 -5.63 11.75
CA THR A 104 -10.45 -4.96 11.50
C THR A 104 -10.26 -3.45 11.31
N LYS A 105 -9.41 -2.84 12.13
CA LYS A 105 -9.07 -1.44 12.02
C LYS A 105 -8.34 -1.14 10.71
N LEU A 106 -7.35 -1.97 10.33
CA LEU A 106 -6.65 -1.83 9.06
C LEU A 106 -7.61 -1.90 7.86
N MET A 107 -8.48 -2.91 7.83
CA MET A 107 -9.48 -3.07 6.77
C MET A 107 -10.39 -1.82 6.65
N THR A 108 -10.82 -1.26 7.77
CA THR A 108 -11.68 -0.07 7.80
C THR A 108 -10.97 1.15 7.23
N GLU A 109 -9.74 1.41 7.66
CA GLU A 109 -8.94 2.55 7.18
C GLU A 109 -8.63 2.40 5.69
N ILE A 110 -8.18 1.22 5.24
CA ILE A 110 -7.84 0.97 3.83
C ILE A 110 -9.07 1.07 2.93
N ARG A 111 -10.20 0.45 3.29
CA ARG A 111 -11.43 0.54 2.49
C ARG A 111 -11.94 1.97 2.37
N SER A 112 -11.79 2.79 3.43
CA SER A 112 -12.13 4.21 3.40
C SER A 112 -11.21 5.00 2.48
N HIS A 113 -9.90 4.77 2.56
CA HIS A 113 -8.87 5.39 1.73
C HIS A 113 -9.07 5.04 0.24
N VAL A 114 -9.20 3.76 -0.10
CA VAL A 114 -9.47 3.27 -1.46
C VAL A 114 -10.73 3.91 -2.04
N ASN A 115 -11.81 3.96 -1.25
CA ASN A 115 -13.06 4.59 -1.68
C ASN A 115 -12.86 6.09 -2.02
N ASP A 116 -12.04 6.81 -1.27
CA ASP A 116 -11.77 8.22 -1.56
C ASP A 116 -10.90 8.40 -2.81
N GLU A 117 -9.87 7.58 -2.98
CA GLU A 117 -9.04 7.62 -4.18
C GLU A 117 -9.83 7.31 -5.45
N GLU A 118 -10.58 6.22 -5.47
CA GLU A 118 -11.31 5.78 -6.65
C GLU A 118 -12.46 6.72 -7.03
N ASN A 119 -13.14 7.30 -6.05
CA ASN A 119 -14.30 8.16 -6.30
C ASN A 119 -13.97 9.67 -6.35
N ASN A 120 -12.82 10.09 -5.84
CA ASN A 120 -12.44 11.48 -5.72
C ASN A 120 -11.13 11.82 -6.44
N LEU A 121 -10.01 11.16 -6.05
CA LEU A 121 -8.68 11.51 -6.53
C LEU A 121 -8.49 11.08 -7.99
N PHE A 122 -8.75 9.81 -8.32
CA PHE A 122 -8.51 9.25 -9.67
C PHE A 122 -9.33 9.95 -10.76
N PRO A 123 -10.64 10.24 -10.59
CA PRO A 123 -11.39 11.02 -11.57
C PRO A 123 -10.80 12.42 -11.82
N ARG A 124 -10.35 13.11 -10.78
CA ARG A 124 -9.72 14.44 -10.89
C ARG A 124 -8.38 14.38 -11.59
N LEU A 125 -7.54 13.38 -11.25
CA LEU A 125 -6.25 13.18 -11.92
C LEU A 125 -6.46 12.85 -13.40
N LYS A 126 -7.41 11.97 -13.73
CA LYS A 126 -7.75 11.61 -15.11
C LYS A 126 -8.22 12.81 -15.93
N GLN A 127 -8.94 13.74 -15.30
CA GLN A 127 -9.38 14.97 -15.97
C GLN A 127 -8.22 15.98 -16.16
N ALA A 128 -7.25 16.00 -15.25
CA ALA A 128 -6.16 16.97 -15.23
C ALA A 128 -4.93 16.56 -16.06
N CYS A 129 -4.77 15.27 -16.38
CA CYS A 129 -3.60 14.71 -17.04
C CYS A 129 -3.94 14.10 -18.41
N SER A 130 -3.00 14.18 -19.36
CA SER A 130 -3.13 13.46 -20.64
C SER A 130 -2.96 11.95 -20.46
N THR A 131 -3.49 11.16 -21.39
CA THR A 131 -3.32 9.70 -21.41
C THR A 131 -1.84 9.30 -21.33
N GLU A 132 -0.98 9.93 -22.14
CA GLU A 132 0.47 9.69 -22.13
C GLU A 132 1.11 9.94 -20.75
N MET A 133 0.67 10.99 -20.04
CA MET A 133 1.15 11.26 -18.67
C MET A 133 0.72 10.17 -17.69
N LEU A 134 -0.53 9.71 -17.76
CA LEU A 134 -1.05 8.66 -16.90
C LEU A 134 -0.35 7.32 -17.17
N GLU A 135 -0.08 6.97 -18.43
CA GLU A 135 0.69 5.79 -18.83
C GLU A 135 2.13 5.84 -18.30
N ASN A 136 2.81 7.00 -18.47
CA ASN A 136 4.16 7.21 -17.94
C ASN A 136 4.21 7.12 -16.39
N LEU A 137 3.19 7.59 -15.70
CA LEU A 137 3.06 7.43 -14.26
C LEU A 137 2.87 5.95 -13.88
N GLY A 138 2.05 5.20 -14.61
CA GLY A 138 1.87 3.77 -14.43
C GLY A 138 3.18 2.99 -14.53
N ASP A 139 4.00 3.29 -15.54
CA ASP A 139 5.33 2.69 -15.67
C ASP A 139 6.24 2.98 -14.47
N LYS A 140 6.22 4.22 -13.97
CA LYS A 140 7.02 4.62 -12.80
C LYS A 140 6.56 3.93 -11.53
N VAL A 141 5.25 3.84 -11.29
CA VAL A 141 4.65 3.13 -10.16
C VAL A 141 5.04 1.66 -10.19
N ARG A 142 4.86 0.97 -11.33
CA ARG A 142 5.29 -0.43 -11.49
C ARG A 142 6.77 -0.65 -11.19
N GLN A 143 7.64 0.26 -11.63
CA GLN A 143 9.07 0.15 -11.33
C GLN A 143 9.38 0.41 -9.84
N ALA A 144 8.71 1.38 -9.22
CA ALA A 144 8.88 1.66 -7.79
C ALA A 144 8.49 0.45 -6.93
N LYS A 145 7.35 -0.18 -7.20
CA LYS A 145 6.86 -1.37 -6.49
C LYS A 145 7.87 -2.52 -6.47
N LYS A 146 8.66 -2.71 -7.56
CA LYS A 146 9.68 -3.78 -7.63
C LYS A 146 10.80 -3.63 -6.60
N THR A 147 11.11 -2.42 -6.18
CA THR A 147 12.24 -2.11 -5.28
C THR A 147 11.78 -1.56 -3.93
N ALA A 148 10.50 -1.31 -3.76
CA ALA A 148 9.93 -0.79 -2.52
C ALA A 148 10.17 -1.73 -1.32
N PRO A 149 10.17 -1.19 -0.09
CA PRO A 149 10.10 -1.99 1.13
C PRO A 149 8.92 -2.96 1.14
N THR A 150 9.02 -3.99 1.96
CA THR A 150 7.95 -4.97 2.19
C THR A 150 7.50 -4.98 3.66
N ARG A 151 8.10 -4.11 4.48
CA ARG A 151 7.76 -3.92 5.89
C ARG A 151 7.46 -2.46 6.18
N PRO A 152 6.58 -2.17 7.15
CA PRO A 152 6.28 -0.80 7.54
C PRO A 152 7.45 -0.13 8.26
N HIS A 153 7.78 1.09 7.83
CA HIS A 153 8.85 1.93 8.38
C HIS A 153 8.29 3.32 8.74
N PRO A 154 7.44 3.46 9.78
CA PRO A 154 6.69 4.69 10.09
C PRO A 154 7.55 5.95 10.31
N SER A 155 8.86 5.78 10.48
CA SER A 155 9.82 6.88 10.63
C SER A 155 10.58 7.20 9.33
N ALA A 156 10.30 6.49 8.22
CA ALA A 156 10.93 6.77 6.95
C ALA A 156 10.34 8.05 6.30
N PRO A 157 11.11 8.76 5.47
CA PRO A 157 10.56 9.90 4.72
C PRO A 157 9.47 9.46 3.72
N ASP A 158 8.37 10.19 3.71
CA ASP A 158 7.19 9.99 2.86
C ASP A 158 7.20 10.87 1.59
N LYS A 159 8.15 11.81 1.46
CA LYS A 159 8.20 12.79 0.38
C LYS A 159 9.49 12.73 -0.45
N PRO A 160 9.41 12.93 -1.79
CA PRO A 160 10.58 13.06 -2.63
C PRO A 160 11.45 14.28 -2.24
N PRO A 161 12.79 14.21 -2.43
CA PRO A 161 13.54 13.10 -3.04
C PRO A 161 13.95 12.01 -2.06
N ALA A 162 13.75 12.19 -0.76
CA ALA A 162 14.29 11.30 0.27
C ALA A 162 13.72 9.88 0.18
N ASN A 163 12.39 9.73 0.02
CA ASN A 163 11.76 8.41 -0.14
C ASN A 163 12.29 7.64 -1.37
N LYS A 164 12.50 8.31 -2.50
CA LYS A 164 13.05 7.68 -3.72
C LYS A 164 14.49 7.19 -3.56
N LEU A 165 15.29 7.86 -2.72
CA LEU A 165 16.68 7.50 -2.50
C LEU A 165 16.81 6.35 -1.48
N LEU A 166 15.97 6.29 -0.48
CA LEU A 166 16.07 5.33 0.62
C LEU A 166 15.28 4.03 0.38
N ALA A 167 14.15 4.11 -0.29
CA ALA A 167 13.25 2.96 -0.49
C ALA A 167 13.94 1.72 -1.12
N PRO A 168 14.79 1.82 -2.16
CA PRO A 168 15.43 0.64 -2.75
C PRO A 168 16.37 -0.10 -1.79
N GLY A 169 17.12 0.64 -0.95
CA GLY A 169 18.03 0.05 0.03
C GLY A 169 17.27 -0.65 1.17
N VAL A 170 16.26 0.00 1.71
CA VAL A 170 15.37 -0.58 2.73
C VAL A 170 14.65 -1.81 2.19
N GLY A 171 14.11 -1.71 0.96
CA GLY A 171 13.43 -2.82 0.32
C GLY A 171 14.31 -4.06 0.09
N LEU A 172 15.60 -3.88 -0.18
CA LEU A 172 16.52 -5.03 -0.28
C LEU A 172 16.70 -5.74 1.07
N VAL A 173 16.87 -4.98 2.14
CA VAL A 173 17.00 -5.54 3.50
C VAL A 173 15.70 -6.25 3.92
N ASP A 174 14.55 -5.65 3.66
CA ASP A 174 13.26 -6.24 4.01
C ASP A 174 13.01 -7.56 3.28
N ARG A 175 13.22 -7.61 1.96
CA ARG A 175 13.08 -8.85 1.18
C ARG A 175 14.00 -9.96 1.66
N PHE A 176 15.24 -9.62 2.05
CA PHE A 176 16.16 -10.60 2.63
C PHE A 176 15.63 -11.14 3.96
N ARG A 177 15.13 -10.28 4.84
CA ARG A 177 14.52 -10.68 6.12
C ARG A 177 13.26 -11.53 5.93
N ASP A 178 12.39 -11.17 4.97
CA ASP A 178 11.19 -11.93 4.65
C ASP A 178 11.52 -13.32 4.09
N ALA A 179 12.52 -13.41 3.21
CA ALA A 179 12.98 -14.70 2.69
C ALA A 179 13.52 -15.62 3.79
N MET A 180 14.24 -15.08 4.79
CA MET A 180 14.78 -15.85 5.92
C MET A 180 13.69 -16.26 6.92
N SER A 181 12.70 -15.42 7.16
CA SER A 181 11.64 -15.66 8.14
C SER A 181 10.45 -16.46 7.58
N GLY A 182 10.38 -16.65 6.27
CA GLY A 182 9.23 -17.27 5.62
C GLY A 182 7.94 -16.44 5.68
N ARG A 183 8.04 -15.12 5.95
CA ARG A 183 6.91 -14.22 6.10
C ARG A 183 6.01 -14.22 4.85
N GLY A 184 4.70 -14.31 5.04
CA GLY A 184 3.71 -14.35 3.96
C GLY A 184 3.64 -15.68 3.20
N LYS A 185 4.32 -16.73 3.67
CA LYS A 185 4.23 -18.10 3.12
C LYS A 185 3.30 -18.95 3.96
N GLU A 186 2.71 -19.96 3.33
CA GLU A 186 1.87 -20.93 4.05
C GLU A 186 2.64 -21.55 5.22
N PRO A 187 2.00 -21.66 6.40
CA PRO A 187 2.59 -22.37 7.53
C PRO A 187 2.77 -23.85 7.15
N SER A 188 3.95 -24.38 7.40
CA SER A 188 4.34 -25.78 7.16
C SER A 188 3.70 -26.73 8.17
#